data_93e296a52076c745b0a7fe86f3eb67fd
#
_entry.id   93e296a52076c745b0a7fe86f3eb67fd
#
_cell.length_a   1.000
_cell.length_b   1.000
_cell.length_c   1.000
_cell.angle_alpha   90.00
_cell.angle_beta   90.00
_cell.angle_gamma   90.00
#
_symmetry.space_group_name_H-M   'P 1'
#
loop_
_entity.id
_entity.type
_entity.pdbx_description
1 polymer ?
#
loop_
_entity_poly.entity_id
_entity_poly.type
_entity_poly.pdbx_seq_one_letter_code
_entity_poly.pdbx_strand_id
1 'polypeptide(L)'
;SQPSHARYGDPVRRGSKPLYANSTREKGGEPQLKQRLDEHLIGVGVNASRLMQTLPRMERSLARIARHKGFRERSAGAFRWQNGAFDLAESLRDKAAEQGFFGVNLASTGCGNTFANARILYGLADPQLGARFTVALGLRTLTLQTGDAYRERLKLGAEDLAVLVGGGATRALHDYYKARSRNL
;
A
#
# COMPACT_ATOMS: atom_id res chain seq x y z
N SER A 1 27.33 -11.24 1.91
CA SER A 1 28.12 -10.76 0.76
C SER A 1 27.44 -9.55 0.17
N GLN A 2 28.05 -8.39 0.25
CA GLN A 2 27.57 -7.17 -0.42
C GLN A 2 27.55 -7.43 -1.94
N PRO A 3 26.51 -6.98 -2.66
CA PRO A 3 26.50 -7.06 -4.10
C PRO A 3 27.67 -6.22 -4.64
N SER A 4 28.50 -6.86 -5.45
CA SER A 4 29.60 -6.22 -6.16
C SER A 4 29.10 -4.92 -6.82
N HIS A 5 29.75 -3.81 -6.51
CA HIS A 5 29.49 -2.53 -7.16
C HIS A 5 29.57 -2.74 -8.68
N ALA A 6 28.41 -2.70 -9.34
CA ALA A 6 28.39 -2.55 -10.78
C ALA A 6 29.19 -1.28 -11.09
N ARG A 7 30.29 -1.42 -11.83
CA ARG A 7 31.07 -0.26 -12.28
C ARG A 7 30.13 0.53 -13.15
N TYR A 8 29.71 1.69 -12.68
CA TYR A 8 28.96 2.63 -13.48
C TYR A 8 29.84 3.02 -14.67
N GLY A 9 29.27 2.97 -15.87
CA GLY A 9 29.94 3.41 -17.09
C GLY A 9 30.23 4.92 -17.07
N ASP A 10 30.79 5.43 -18.14
CA ASP A 10 30.97 6.85 -18.25
C ASP A 10 29.64 7.61 -18.12
N PRO A 11 29.65 8.76 -17.41
CA PRO A 11 28.44 9.53 -17.22
C PRO A 11 27.84 9.98 -18.54
N VAL A 12 26.55 9.83 -18.74
CA VAL A 12 25.82 10.38 -19.89
C VAL A 12 25.98 11.90 -19.86
N ARG A 13 26.48 12.48 -20.96
CA ARG A 13 26.87 13.90 -21.05
C ARG A 13 26.15 14.61 -22.19
N ARG A 14 25.92 15.90 -21.99
CA ARG A 14 25.59 16.83 -23.07
C ARG A 14 26.78 17.79 -23.21
N GLY A 15 27.61 17.56 -24.22
CA GLY A 15 28.92 18.20 -24.29
C GLY A 15 29.85 17.74 -23.17
N SER A 16 30.47 18.65 -22.46
CA SER A 16 31.36 18.37 -21.31
C SER A 16 30.60 18.14 -19.98
N LYS A 17 29.29 18.43 -19.92
CA LYS A 17 28.52 18.41 -18.68
C LYS A 17 27.82 17.08 -18.47
N PRO A 18 27.94 16.41 -17.28
CA PRO A 18 27.19 15.22 -16.95
C PRO A 18 25.70 15.54 -16.79
N LEU A 19 24.83 14.60 -17.18
CA LEU A 19 23.39 14.70 -17.00
C LEU A 19 22.98 14.05 -15.68
N TYR A 20 21.98 14.66 -15.05
CA TYR A 20 21.40 14.20 -13.79
C TYR A 20 19.90 13.92 -13.96
N ALA A 21 19.43 12.83 -13.36
CA ALA A 21 18.03 12.43 -13.37
C ALA A 21 17.22 13.09 -12.25
N ASN A 22 17.86 13.33 -11.10
CA ASN A 22 17.20 13.84 -9.91
C ASN A 22 17.94 15.01 -9.29
N SER A 23 17.17 15.99 -8.82
CA SER A 23 17.64 17.08 -7.99
C SER A 23 16.72 17.30 -6.80
N THR A 24 17.24 17.85 -5.71
CA THR A 24 16.44 18.34 -4.59
C THR A 24 16.73 19.82 -4.39
N ARG A 25 15.71 20.53 -3.96
CA ARG A 25 15.82 21.92 -3.56
C ARG A 25 15.25 22.07 -2.16
N GLU A 26 16.07 22.47 -1.21
CA GLU A 26 15.59 22.95 0.07
C GLU A 26 14.92 24.32 -0.11
N LYS A 27 13.96 24.65 0.74
CA LYS A 27 13.20 25.91 0.64
C LYS A 27 14.15 27.10 0.73
N GLY A 28 14.37 27.82 -0.38
CA GLY A 28 15.29 28.96 -0.46
C GLY A 28 16.75 28.61 -0.80
N GLY A 29 17.10 27.33 -0.94
CA GLY A 29 18.46 26.87 -1.27
C GLY A 29 18.71 26.63 -2.77
N GLU A 30 19.98 26.45 -3.14
CA GLU A 30 20.36 26.03 -4.47
C GLU A 30 19.99 24.57 -4.74
N PRO A 31 19.64 24.20 -5.99
CA PRO A 31 19.33 22.84 -6.35
C PRO A 31 20.55 21.92 -6.14
N GLN A 32 20.38 20.88 -5.32
CA GLN A 32 21.40 19.85 -5.17
C GLN A 32 21.13 18.71 -6.16
N LEU A 33 22.12 18.41 -7.03
CA LEU A 33 22.07 17.29 -7.97
C LEU A 33 22.33 16.00 -7.19
N LYS A 34 21.38 15.04 -7.23
CA LYS A 34 21.46 13.83 -6.39
C LYS A 34 21.97 12.60 -7.14
N GLN A 35 21.48 12.38 -8.34
CA GLN A 35 21.70 11.12 -9.04
C GLN A 35 22.04 11.40 -10.51
N ARG A 36 23.13 10.86 -10.98
CA ARG A 36 23.48 10.92 -12.40
C ARG A 36 22.48 10.12 -13.23
N LEU A 37 22.30 10.50 -14.48
CA LEU A 37 21.36 9.84 -15.38
C LEU A 37 21.73 8.36 -15.64
N ASP A 38 23.01 8.06 -15.80
CA ASP A 38 23.53 6.70 -15.98
C ASP A 38 23.24 5.82 -14.75
N GLU A 39 23.49 6.32 -13.54
CA GLU A 39 23.16 5.63 -12.29
C GLU A 39 21.67 5.34 -12.16
N HIS A 40 20.84 6.33 -12.52
CA HIS A 40 19.38 6.17 -12.50
C HIS A 40 18.93 5.08 -13.48
N LEU A 41 19.38 5.12 -14.72
CA LEU A 41 18.99 4.15 -15.75
C LEU A 41 19.45 2.73 -15.41
N ILE A 42 20.67 2.57 -14.91
CA ILE A 42 21.18 1.28 -14.45
C ILE A 42 20.33 0.78 -13.27
N GLY A 43 20.02 1.65 -12.30
CA GLY A 43 19.19 1.32 -11.15
C GLY A 43 17.78 0.87 -11.56
N VAL A 44 17.17 1.56 -12.51
CA VAL A 44 15.86 1.17 -13.07
C VAL A 44 15.95 -0.20 -13.75
N GLY A 45 16.95 -0.42 -14.60
CA GLY A 45 17.14 -1.70 -15.28
C GLY A 45 17.36 -2.88 -14.33
N VAL A 46 18.21 -2.70 -13.32
CA VAL A 46 18.47 -3.72 -12.29
C VAL A 46 17.20 -4.04 -11.49
N ASN A 47 16.46 -3.01 -11.07
CA ASN A 47 15.24 -3.20 -10.30
C ASN A 47 14.13 -3.84 -11.15
N ALA A 48 13.98 -3.45 -12.41
CA ALA A 48 13.04 -4.07 -13.34
C ALA A 48 13.37 -5.56 -13.55
N SER A 49 14.63 -5.90 -13.76
CA SER A 49 15.08 -7.29 -13.91
C SER A 49 14.80 -8.13 -12.65
N ARG A 50 15.07 -7.57 -11.46
CA ARG A 50 14.75 -8.24 -10.19
C ARG A 50 13.25 -8.46 -10.03
N LEU A 51 12.44 -7.47 -10.37
CA LEU A 51 10.99 -7.58 -10.32
C LEU A 51 10.51 -8.70 -11.25
N MET A 52 10.96 -8.71 -12.50
CA MET A 52 10.59 -9.75 -13.46
C MET A 52 10.97 -11.16 -13.01
N GLN A 53 12.12 -11.34 -12.35
CA GLN A 53 12.54 -12.62 -11.79
C GLN A 53 11.69 -13.06 -10.59
N THR A 54 11.16 -12.10 -9.83
CA THR A 54 10.34 -12.37 -8.63
C THR A 54 8.86 -12.54 -8.95
N LEU A 55 8.34 -11.93 -10.01
CA LEU A 55 6.91 -11.99 -10.39
C LEU A 55 6.31 -13.41 -10.36
N PRO A 56 6.94 -14.46 -10.95
CA PRO A 56 6.36 -15.80 -10.93
C PRO A 56 6.24 -16.42 -9.53
N ARG A 57 7.01 -15.89 -8.56
CA ARG A 57 7.02 -16.37 -7.18
C ARG A 57 6.17 -15.51 -6.24
N MET A 58 5.77 -14.31 -6.70
CA MET A 58 5.05 -13.34 -5.86
C MET A 58 3.73 -13.88 -5.32
N GLU A 59 3.03 -14.67 -6.10
CA GLU A 59 1.77 -15.27 -5.67
C GLU A 59 1.93 -16.10 -4.38
N ARG A 60 3.04 -16.84 -4.26
CA ARG A 60 3.33 -17.71 -3.12
C ARG A 60 4.08 -17.01 -1.99
N SER A 61 4.91 -16.00 -2.31
CA SER A 61 5.82 -15.37 -1.36
C SER A 61 5.27 -14.11 -0.70
N LEU A 62 4.25 -13.45 -1.26
CA LEU A 62 3.66 -12.27 -0.68
C LEU A 62 2.85 -12.62 0.57
N ALA A 63 3.00 -11.78 1.60
CA ALA A 63 2.29 -11.92 2.86
C ALA A 63 0.77 -11.97 2.68
N ARG A 64 0.12 -12.77 3.51
CA ARG A 64 -1.34 -12.91 3.60
C ARG A 64 -1.74 -12.80 5.07
N ILE A 65 -2.87 -12.19 5.32
CA ILE A 65 -3.41 -12.03 6.67
C ILE A 65 -4.36 -13.20 6.95
N ALA A 66 -3.91 -14.16 7.75
CA ALA A 66 -4.72 -15.30 8.18
C ALA A 66 -5.09 -15.19 9.66
N ARG A 67 -6.25 -15.71 10.04
CA ARG A 67 -6.71 -15.84 11.45
C ARG A 67 -6.69 -14.55 12.27
N HIS A 68 -6.86 -13.41 11.63
CA HIS A 68 -6.78 -12.10 12.26
C HIS A 68 -8.07 -11.76 13.01
N LYS A 69 -7.99 -11.52 14.32
CA LYS A 69 -9.16 -11.27 15.19
C LYS A 69 -9.92 -10.01 14.80
N GLY A 70 -9.22 -8.90 14.48
CA GLY A 70 -9.84 -7.61 14.18
C GLY A 70 -10.81 -7.64 12.98
N PHE A 71 -10.58 -8.48 11.97
CA PHE A 71 -11.50 -8.64 10.86
C PHE A 71 -12.75 -9.43 11.22
N ARG A 72 -12.68 -10.29 12.25
CA ARG A 72 -13.77 -11.14 12.70
C ARG A 72 -14.58 -10.53 13.85
N GLU A 73 -14.08 -9.46 14.44
CA GLU A 73 -14.74 -8.78 15.55
C GLU A 73 -16.14 -8.30 15.15
N ARG A 74 -17.13 -8.55 15.99
CA ARG A 74 -18.51 -8.15 15.73
C ARG A 74 -18.72 -6.68 16.05
N SER A 75 -19.28 -5.94 15.10
CA SER A 75 -19.65 -4.55 15.27
C SER A 75 -20.99 -4.42 15.98
N ALA A 76 -21.15 -3.34 16.78
CA ALA A 76 -22.37 -3.01 17.50
C ALA A 76 -23.02 -1.72 16.98
N GLY A 77 -24.20 -1.39 17.47
CA GLY A 77 -24.91 -0.16 17.17
C GLY A 77 -25.13 0.05 15.67
N ALA A 78 -24.84 1.25 15.21
CA ALA A 78 -24.99 1.67 13.81
C ALA A 78 -24.15 0.86 12.82
N PHE A 79 -23.11 0.17 13.28
CA PHE A 79 -22.21 -0.62 12.44
C PHE A 79 -22.57 -2.12 12.39
N ARG A 80 -23.67 -2.54 13.05
CA ARG A 80 -24.11 -3.96 13.09
C ARG A 80 -24.30 -4.58 11.71
N TRP A 81 -24.70 -3.78 10.71
CA TRP A 81 -24.88 -4.24 9.34
C TRP A 81 -23.60 -4.88 8.74
N GLN A 82 -22.42 -4.44 9.19
CA GLN A 82 -21.13 -4.99 8.73
C GLN A 82 -20.98 -6.48 9.08
N ASN A 83 -21.66 -6.94 10.13
CA ASN A 83 -21.66 -8.36 10.51
C ASN A 83 -22.39 -9.21 9.46
N GLY A 84 -23.57 -8.74 9.04
CA GLY A 84 -24.32 -9.41 7.97
C GLY A 84 -23.59 -9.42 6.64
N ALA A 85 -22.92 -8.30 6.30
CA ALA A 85 -22.07 -8.24 5.10
C ALA A 85 -20.88 -9.20 5.16
N PHE A 86 -20.25 -9.34 6.32
CA PHE A 86 -19.17 -10.29 6.55
C PHE A 86 -19.65 -11.73 6.46
N ASP A 87 -20.78 -12.07 7.12
CA ASP A 87 -21.36 -13.42 7.11
C ASP A 87 -21.78 -13.84 5.69
N LEU A 88 -22.35 -12.90 4.91
CA LEU A 88 -22.66 -13.12 3.52
C LEU A 88 -21.38 -13.37 2.68
N ALA A 89 -20.32 -12.60 2.91
CA ALA A 89 -19.04 -12.81 2.25
C ALA A 89 -18.46 -14.20 2.56
N GLU A 90 -18.51 -14.63 3.83
CA GLU A 90 -18.08 -15.98 4.20
C GLU A 90 -18.90 -17.07 3.51
N SER A 91 -20.22 -16.91 3.39
CA SER A 91 -21.08 -17.90 2.71
C SER A 91 -20.86 -17.98 1.20
N LEU A 92 -20.31 -16.93 0.59
CA LEU A 92 -20.03 -16.87 -0.85
C LEU A 92 -18.59 -17.27 -1.20
N ARG A 93 -17.77 -17.60 -0.23
CA ARG A 93 -16.33 -17.85 -0.40
C ARG A 93 -16.01 -18.85 -1.48
N ASP A 94 -16.59 -20.03 -1.40
CA ASP A 94 -16.29 -21.14 -2.34
C ASP A 94 -16.71 -20.77 -3.76
N LYS A 95 -17.89 -20.18 -3.89
CA LYS A 95 -18.38 -19.69 -5.18
C LYS A 95 -17.51 -18.56 -5.74
N ALA A 96 -17.06 -17.63 -4.88
CA ALA A 96 -16.15 -16.57 -5.26
C ALA A 96 -14.76 -17.08 -5.69
N ALA A 97 -14.27 -18.16 -5.08
CA ALA A 97 -13.02 -18.81 -5.47
C ALA A 97 -13.10 -19.45 -6.85
N GLU A 98 -14.24 -20.03 -7.21
CA GLU A 98 -14.46 -20.69 -8.50
C GLU A 98 -14.74 -19.72 -9.64
N GLN A 99 -15.59 -18.69 -9.41
CA GLN A 99 -16.16 -17.85 -10.47
C GLN A 99 -15.69 -16.39 -10.41
N GLY A 100 -14.92 -16.03 -9.38
CA GLY A 100 -14.65 -14.65 -9.04
C GLY A 100 -15.83 -14.00 -8.31
N PHE A 101 -15.63 -12.76 -7.88
CA PHE A 101 -16.63 -12.00 -7.13
C PHE A 101 -16.63 -10.54 -7.57
N PHE A 102 -17.81 -10.02 -7.84
CA PHE A 102 -18.06 -8.59 -8.02
C PHE A 102 -19.13 -8.16 -7.03
N GLY A 103 -18.83 -7.15 -6.20
CA GLY A 103 -19.75 -6.63 -5.19
C GLY A 103 -19.78 -5.11 -5.15
N VAL A 104 -20.95 -4.54 -4.86
CA VAL A 104 -21.13 -3.11 -4.68
C VAL A 104 -21.63 -2.84 -3.27
N ASN A 105 -20.91 -2.02 -2.52
CA ASN A 105 -21.33 -1.55 -1.20
C ASN A 105 -21.98 -0.17 -1.33
N LEU A 106 -23.28 -0.09 -1.13
CA LEU A 106 -24.09 1.13 -1.23
C LEU A 106 -24.40 1.78 0.13
N ALA A 107 -23.66 1.41 1.19
CA ALA A 107 -23.87 2.02 2.49
C ALA A 107 -23.48 3.52 2.46
N SER A 108 -24.23 4.33 3.20
CA SER A 108 -24.03 5.79 3.26
C SER A 108 -22.68 6.19 3.83
N THR A 109 -22.23 7.40 3.52
CA THR A 109 -21.01 7.98 4.10
C THR A 109 -21.13 8.03 5.63
N GLY A 110 -20.04 7.71 6.33
CA GLY A 110 -20.02 7.67 7.80
C GLY A 110 -20.48 6.33 8.42
N CYS A 111 -21.05 5.41 7.62
CA CYS A 111 -21.48 4.09 8.11
C CYS A 111 -20.37 3.06 8.26
N GLY A 112 -19.10 3.46 8.14
CA GLY A 112 -17.94 2.59 8.35
C GLY A 112 -17.59 1.71 7.17
N ASN A 113 -17.84 2.18 5.94
CA ASN A 113 -17.55 1.47 4.69
C ASN A 113 -16.12 0.96 4.58
N THR A 114 -15.15 1.76 5.03
CA THR A 114 -13.72 1.41 5.01
C THR A 114 -13.46 0.05 5.67
N PHE A 115 -14.01 -0.15 6.89
CA PHE A 115 -13.85 -1.41 7.62
C PHE A 115 -14.73 -2.51 7.07
N ALA A 116 -15.96 -2.19 6.65
CA ALA A 116 -16.84 -3.16 6.04
C ALA A 116 -16.21 -3.78 4.79
N ASN A 117 -15.67 -2.96 3.89
CA ASN A 117 -15.03 -3.44 2.65
C ASN A 117 -13.83 -4.36 2.96
N ALA A 118 -12.97 -3.99 3.91
CA ALA A 118 -11.86 -4.83 4.31
C ALA A 118 -12.33 -6.16 4.92
N ARG A 119 -13.38 -6.14 5.75
CA ARG A 119 -13.98 -7.34 6.34
C ARG A 119 -14.64 -8.24 5.30
N ILE A 120 -15.35 -7.69 4.33
CA ILE A 120 -15.95 -8.44 3.21
C ILE A 120 -14.85 -9.16 2.43
N LEU A 121 -13.78 -8.44 2.04
CA LEU A 121 -12.66 -9.04 1.31
C LEU A 121 -11.95 -10.13 2.14
N TYR A 122 -11.85 -9.92 3.46
CA TYR A 122 -11.30 -10.93 4.36
C TYR A 122 -12.23 -12.15 4.48
N GLY A 123 -13.54 -11.96 4.53
CA GLY A 123 -14.54 -13.03 4.58
C GLY A 123 -14.55 -13.90 3.32
N LEU A 124 -14.32 -13.31 2.15
CA LEU A 124 -14.20 -14.02 0.86
C LEU A 124 -12.91 -14.83 0.72
N ALA A 125 -11.87 -14.52 1.50
CA ALA A 125 -10.59 -15.19 1.40
C ALA A 125 -10.62 -16.59 2.04
N ASP A 126 -9.75 -17.48 1.55
CA ASP A 126 -9.51 -18.78 2.17
C ASP A 126 -9.04 -18.58 3.63
N PRO A 127 -9.68 -19.21 4.61
CA PRO A 127 -9.39 -18.98 6.03
C PRO A 127 -8.04 -19.54 6.48
N GLN A 128 -7.46 -20.49 5.73
CA GLN A 128 -6.16 -21.08 6.01
C GLN A 128 -5.04 -20.30 5.33
N LEU A 129 -5.22 -19.93 4.06
CA LEU A 129 -4.24 -19.17 3.29
C LEU A 129 -4.22 -17.69 3.70
N GLY A 130 -5.35 -17.15 4.11
CA GLY A 130 -5.50 -15.76 4.47
C GLY A 130 -5.79 -14.81 3.30
N ALA A 131 -6.17 -13.59 3.66
CA ALA A 131 -6.51 -12.52 2.72
C ALA A 131 -5.27 -11.76 2.23
N ARG A 132 -5.31 -11.36 0.97
CA ARG A 132 -4.45 -10.35 0.38
C ARG A 132 -5.30 -9.53 -0.58
N PHE A 133 -5.43 -8.25 -0.34
CA PHE A 133 -6.24 -7.37 -1.17
C PHE A 133 -5.63 -5.98 -1.29
N THR A 134 -6.06 -5.24 -2.27
CA THR A 134 -5.64 -3.86 -2.50
C THR A 134 -6.85 -2.93 -2.41
N VAL A 135 -6.68 -1.81 -1.72
CA VAL A 135 -7.66 -0.73 -1.67
C VAL A 135 -7.11 0.44 -2.48
N ALA A 136 -7.76 0.74 -3.60
CA ALA A 136 -7.40 1.85 -4.47
C ALA A 136 -8.30 3.06 -4.18
N LEU A 137 -7.72 4.19 -3.83
CA LEU A 137 -8.43 5.42 -3.46
C LEU A 137 -7.98 6.58 -4.35
N GLY A 138 -8.92 7.37 -4.84
CA GLY A 138 -8.64 8.48 -5.75
C GLY A 138 -7.95 9.68 -5.09
N LEU A 139 -7.93 9.75 -3.74
CA LEU A 139 -7.35 10.87 -3.00
C LEU A 139 -6.18 10.41 -2.14
N ARG A 140 -5.04 11.10 -2.25
CA ARG A 140 -3.81 10.79 -1.49
C ARG A 140 -4.01 10.89 0.02
N THR A 141 -4.68 11.93 0.49
CA THR A 141 -4.99 12.13 1.91
C THR A 141 -5.89 11.03 2.45
N LEU A 142 -6.92 10.63 1.70
CA LEU A 142 -7.80 9.53 2.07
C LEU A 142 -7.04 8.20 2.14
N THR A 143 -6.08 7.97 1.26
CA THR A 143 -5.22 6.76 1.30
C THR A 143 -4.41 6.72 2.59
N LEU A 144 -3.81 7.83 3.00
CA LEU A 144 -3.06 7.92 4.27
C LEU A 144 -3.97 7.71 5.48
N GLN A 145 -5.12 8.40 5.54
CA GLN A 145 -6.10 8.25 6.62
C GLN A 145 -6.65 6.82 6.72
N THR A 146 -6.93 6.18 5.59
CA THR A 146 -7.38 4.78 5.56
C THR A 146 -6.29 3.84 6.08
N GLY A 147 -5.03 4.07 5.68
CA GLY A 147 -3.90 3.31 6.19
C GLY A 147 -3.75 3.43 7.70
N ASP A 148 -3.86 4.63 8.24
CA ASP A 148 -3.80 4.86 9.69
C ASP A 148 -4.97 4.19 10.41
N ALA A 149 -6.19 4.30 9.88
CA ALA A 149 -7.37 3.65 10.45
C ALA A 149 -7.20 2.12 10.51
N TYR A 150 -6.62 1.50 9.49
CA TYR A 150 -6.33 0.07 9.49
C TYR A 150 -5.26 -0.31 10.52
N ARG A 151 -4.19 0.46 10.65
CA ARG A 151 -3.17 0.24 11.68
C ARG A 151 -3.75 0.33 13.09
N GLU A 152 -4.53 1.37 13.34
CA GLU A 152 -5.03 1.67 14.68
C GLU A 152 -6.17 0.75 15.11
N ARG A 153 -7.14 0.48 14.23
CA ARG A 153 -8.34 -0.29 14.58
C ARG A 153 -8.22 -1.78 14.30
N LEU A 154 -7.58 -2.15 13.18
CA LEU A 154 -7.36 -3.56 12.86
C LEU A 154 -6.03 -4.07 13.41
N LYS A 155 -5.20 -3.20 14.02
CA LYS A 155 -3.89 -3.56 14.57
C LYS A 155 -2.96 -4.22 13.55
N LEU A 156 -3.00 -3.73 12.30
CA LEU A 156 -2.13 -4.22 11.24
C LEU A 156 -0.73 -3.63 11.37
N GLY A 157 0.29 -4.47 11.34
CA GLY A 157 1.69 -4.09 11.36
C GLY A 157 2.23 -3.66 9.99
N ALA A 158 3.50 -3.30 9.96
CA ALA A 158 4.18 -2.94 8.71
C ALA A 158 4.34 -4.14 7.76
N GLU A 159 4.36 -5.34 8.30
CA GLU A 159 4.40 -6.61 7.58
C GLU A 159 3.07 -6.94 6.89
N ASP A 160 1.95 -6.43 7.42
CA ASP A 160 0.61 -6.73 6.93
C ASP A 160 0.05 -5.63 6.02
N LEU A 161 0.52 -4.39 6.14
CA LEU A 161 -0.07 -3.22 5.49
C LEU A 161 0.97 -2.31 4.85
N ALA A 162 0.94 -2.20 3.53
CA ALA A 162 1.66 -1.18 2.77
C ALA A 162 0.73 -0.03 2.37
N VAL A 163 1.14 1.21 2.63
CA VAL A 163 0.41 2.42 2.22
C VAL A 163 1.24 3.18 1.21
N LEU A 164 0.80 3.18 -0.05
CA LEU A 164 1.51 3.76 -1.17
C LEU A 164 0.82 5.04 -1.64
N VAL A 165 1.51 6.16 -1.53
CA VAL A 165 1.07 7.45 -2.05
C VAL A 165 2.21 8.14 -2.79
N GLY A 166 1.90 8.78 -3.90
CA GLY A 166 2.85 9.64 -4.60
C GLY A 166 3.01 10.99 -3.88
N GLY A 167 4.23 11.57 -3.96
CA GLY A 167 4.54 12.90 -3.45
C GLY A 167 4.92 12.93 -1.96
N GLY A 168 6.22 13.18 -1.68
CA GLY A 168 6.74 13.29 -0.31
C GLY A 168 6.09 14.40 0.53
N ALA A 169 5.75 15.53 -0.10
CA ALA A 169 5.09 16.65 0.58
C ALA A 169 3.73 16.29 1.19
N THR A 170 2.93 15.47 0.50
CA THR A 170 1.62 15.03 1.01
C THR A 170 1.78 14.17 2.26
N ARG A 171 2.76 13.27 2.27
CA ARG A 171 3.06 12.44 3.44
C ARG A 171 3.57 13.29 4.59
N ALA A 172 4.53 14.18 4.36
CA ALA A 172 5.07 15.06 5.39
C ALA A 172 3.99 15.94 6.04
N LEU A 173 3.06 16.47 5.24
CA LEU A 173 1.93 17.26 5.75
C LEU A 173 0.97 16.42 6.60
N HIS A 174 0.67 15.21 6.17
CA HIS A 174 -0.17 14.27 6.92
C HIS A 174 0.45 13.93 8.28
N ASP A 175 1.74 13.57 8.29
CA ASP A 175 2.47 13.24 9.51
C ASP A 175 2.54 14.43 10.48
N TYR A 176 2.70 15.66 9.95
CA TYR A 176 2.66 16.89 10.75
C TYR A 176 1.30 17.09 11.44
N TYR A 177 0.18 16.96 10.72
CA TYR A 177 -1.15 17.11 11.33
C TYR A 177 -1.46 15.99 12.33
N LYS A 178 -1.03 14.77 12.06
CA LYS A 178 -1.19 13.64 12.97
C LYS A 178 -0.42 13.84 14.29
N ALA A 179 0.80 14.33 14.21
CA ALA A 179 1.60 14.65 15.41
C ALA A 179 0.92 15.76 16.25
N ARG A 180 0.37 16.77 15.60
CA ARG A 180 -0.32 17.88 16.29
C ARG A 180 -1.63 17.45 16.95
N SER A 181 -2.40 16.56 16.34
CA SER A 181 -3.68 16.05 16.89
C SER A 181 -3.51 15.13 18.10
N ARG A 182 -2.30 14.61 18.33
CA ARG A 182 -2.00 13.76 19.49
C ARG A 182 -1.58 14.57 20.73
N ASN A 183 -1.32 15.87 20.56
CA ASN A 183 -0.88 16.77 21.62
C ASN A 183 -2.02 17.71 22.10
N LEU A 184 -3.25 17.48 21.66
CA LEU A 184 -4.49 18.12 22.10
C LEU A 184 -5.38 17.09 22.81
#